data_5e3bfa6aa0977a8c3398236d748f1311
#
_entry.id   5e3bfa6aa0977a8c3398236d748f1311
#
_cell.length_a   1.000
_cell.length_b   1.000
_cell.length_c   1.000
_cell.angle_alpha   90.00
_cell.angle_beta   90.00
_cell.angle_gamma   90.00
#
_symmetry.space_group_name_H-M   'P 1'
#
loop_
_entity.id
_entity.type
_entity.pdbx_description
1 polymer ?
#
loop_
_entity_poly.entity_id
_entity_poly.type
_entity_poly.pdbx_seq_one_letter_code
_entity_poly.pdbx_strand_id
1 'polypeptide(L)'
;IIYNNDFDKEIAVKNTYWPYLDQFDGWKNANGTGSGAETYDQMSVSVRSDWTSDYAPPADYRPYASGKNNIYFNKAGSFVSINNINIAQEKDFILQFGSSENKIFDYDDLKVEIGNGTSWVEIDYSRNLTNSWALTTSMFSLQNSSGTLSIRLTATGATQMRIDDIRLTDGEPSEQIIVFDNTVYPLAELPAYENDDYVITHYGTLGSQRVRNYTMLFDKEKHAALWVAYPLHSCYRGNSGRTEAWAADPLIEMLYQAKVYGETFCYYKDYSRGHQIPSADRTATDELNSQTFYASNMTPQNGDFNGGIWASLEGKIRENMCQDTLYVVTGCYFGNGYTTTYDGYYGNNADPASKICPVPTHYFKVVLRTRSGNSGKAVGQCGSDELKAIGFWLEHRNDYPQTFSTEYCKSVEY
;
A
#
# COMPACT_ATOMS: atom_id res chain seq x y z
N ILE A 1 30.46 -12.88 -4.59
CA ILE A 1 29.41 -11.87 -4.86
C ILE A 1 28.09 -12.59 -4.96
N ILE A 2 27.17 -12.23 -4.09
CA ILE A 2 25.81 -12.82 -4.03
C ILE A 2 24.86 -12.02 -4.93
N TYR A 3 24.98 -10.69 -4.87
CA TYR A 3 24.22 -9.76 -5.68
C TYR A 3 25.06 -8.54 -6.06
N ASN A 4 24.87 -8.00 -7.25
CA ASN A 4 25.48 -6.75 -7.68
C ASN A 4 24.61 -6.08 -8.75
N ASN A 5 24.36 -4.80 -8.61
CA ASN A 5 23.74 -3.96 -9.63
C ASN A 5 24.36 -2.57 -9.63
N ASP A 6 24.90 -2.18 -10.77
CA ASP A 6 25.46 -0.86 -11.05
C ASP A 6 24.47 0.03 -11.85
N PHE A 7 23.25 -0.46 -12.09
CA PHE A 7 22.18 0.18 -12.84
C PHE A 7 22.51 0.59 -14.28
N ASP A 8 23.74 0.43 -14.72
CA ASP A 8 24.19 0.89 -16.05
C ASP A 8 23.63 0.07 -17.21
N LYS A 9 23.19 -1.16 -16.93
CA LYS A 9 22.54 -2.04 -17.89
C LYS A 9 21.02 -1.91 -17.91
N GLU A 10 20.46 -1.23 -16.91
CA GLU A 10 19.02 -1.03 -16.83
C GLU A 10 18.58 -0.05 -17.91
N ILE A 11 17.47 -0.35 -18.54
CA ILE A 11 16.86 0.53 -19.55
C ILE A 11 15.99 1.54 -18.81
N ALA A 12 16.39 2.79 -18.83
CA ALA A 12 15.65 3.86 -18.20
C ALA A 12 14.52 4.35 -19.12
N VAL A 13 13.30 4.41 -18.61
CA VAL A 13 12.13 4.92 -19.30
C VAL A 13 12.09 6.43 -19.18
N LYS A 14 12.11 7.10 -20.33
CA LYS A 14 12.14 8.56 -20.39
C LYS A 14 10.79 9.17 -20.06
N ASN A 15 10.76 10.01 -19.04
CA ASN A 15 9.63 10.86 -18.68
C ASN A 15 9.58 12.13 -19.55
N THR A 16 8.41 12.78 -19.59
CA THR A 16 8.21 14.08 -20.23
C THR A 16 8.88 15.25 -19.47
N TYR A 17 9.28 15.05 -18.22
CA TYR A 17 9.93 16.05 -17.38
C TYR A 17 11.41 15.76 -17.23
N TRP A 18 12.20 16.55 -17.89
CA TRP A 18 13.66 16.54 -17.77
C TRP A 18 14.12 17.05 -16.36
N PRO A 19 15.18 16.51 -15.75
CA PRO A 19 16.09 15.43 -16.16
C PRO A 19 15.77 14.06 -15.55
N TYR A 20 14.56 13.82 -15.12
CA TYR A 20 14.18 12.64 -14.36
C TYR A 20 13.56 11.58 -15.26
N LEU A 21 13.93 10.36 -14.99
CA LEU A 21 13.30 9.17 -15.55
C LEU A 21 12.40 8.57 -14.46
N ASP A 22 11.23 8.09 -14.83
CA ASP A 22 10.26 7.65 -13.82
C ASP A 22 10.66 6.33 -13.19
N GLN A 23 11.28 5.44 -13.95
CA GLN A 23 11.63 4.10 -13.50
C GLN A 23 12.57 3.42 -14.49
N PHE A 24 13.20 2.33 -14.08
CA PHE A 24 13.80 1.38 -15.02
C PHE A 24 12.73 0.52 -15.68
N ASP A 25 12.96 0.16 -16.95
CA ASP A 25 12.08 -0.77 -17.65
C ASP A 25 12.05 -2.13 -16.94
N GLY A 26 10.86 -2.65 -16.72
CA GLY A 26 10.69 -3.91 -16.04
C GLY A 26 10.65 -3.84 -14.50
N TRP A 27 10.82 -2.68 -13.89
CA TRP A 27 10.68 -2.52 -12.45
C TRP A 27 9.22 -2.33 -12.05
N LYS A 28 8.83 -3.02 -10.99
CA LYS A 28 7.53 -2.90 -10.35
C LYS A 28 7.51 -1.70 -9.42
N ASN A 29 6.48 -0.88 -9.48
CA ASN A 29 6.27 0.11 -8.42
C ASN A 29 5.62 -0.52 -7.18
N ALA A 30 5.62 0.18 -6.06
CA ALA A 30 5.15 -0.35 -4.77
C ALA A 30 3.66 -0.72 -4.72
N ASN A 31 2.85 -0.26 -5.67
CA ASN A 31 1.44 -0.64 -5.79
C ASN A 31 1.22 -1.90 -6.65
N GLY A 32 2.31 -2.51 -7.14
CA GLY A 32 2.25 -3.73 -7.94
C GLY A 32 1.88 -3.53 -9.40
N THR A 33 1.75 -2.27 -9.87
CA THR A 33 1.55 -1.98 -11.30
C THR A 33 2.88 -1.95 -12.04
N GLY A 34 2.88 -2.43 -13.25
CA GLY A 34 4.06 -2.55 -14.10
C GLY A 34 4.39 -3.98 -14.44
N SER A 35 5.04 -4.20 -15.56
CA SER A 35 5.47 -5.52 -16.06
C SER A 35 6.77 -5.99 -15.43
N GLY A 36 7.18 -5.39 -14.32
CA GLY A 36 8.47 -5.65 -13.71
C GLY A 36 8.62 -7.07 -13.21
N ALA A 37 9.84 -7.56 -13.27
CA ALA A 37 10.22 -8.76 -12.58
C ALA A 37 9.85 -8.64 -11.09
N GLU A 38 9.47 -9.72 -10.47
CA GLU A 38 9.16 -9.81 -9.02
C GLU A 38 10.32 -9.35 -8.11
N THR A 39 11.44 -8.99 -8.72
CA THR A 39 12.71 -8.71 -8.06
C THR A 39 12.82 -7.29 -7.53
N TYR A 40 12.11 -6.31 -8.11
CA TYR A 40 12.26 -4.91 -7.72
C TYR A 40 10.93 -4.23 -7.44
N ASP A 41 10.85 -3.51 -6.33
CA ASP A 41 9.76 -2.60 -5.99
C ASP A 41 10.32 -1.20 -5.73
N GLN A 42 9.55 -0.18 -6.08
CA GLN A 42 9.91 1.21 -5.81
C GLN A 42 8.68 2.05 -5.46
N MET A 43 8.91 3.13 -4.73
CA MET A 43 7.90 4.15 -4.46
C MET A 43 8.53 5.53 -4.50
N SER A 44 7.98 6.41 -5.36
CA SER A 44 8.43 7.80 -5.51
C SER A 44 9.94 7.92 -5.79
N VAL A 45 10.45 7.01 -6.59
CA VAL A 45 11.85 6.97 -7.01
C VAL A 45 11.94 7.39 -8.46
N SER A 46 12.90 8.21 -8.77
CA SER A 46 13.29 8.52 -10.15
C SER A 46 14.63 7.89 -10.46
N VAL A 47 14.78 7.37 -11.66
CA VAL A 47 16.08 7.00 -12.18
C VAL A 47 16.72 8.24 -12.77
N ARG A 48 17.91 8.56 -12.33
CA ARG A 48 18.71 9.61 -12.90
C ARG A 48 19.77 9.02 -13.80
N SER A 49 19.59 9.19 -15.10
CA SER A 49 20.68 9.08 -16.04
C SER A 49 21.48 10.38 -15.96
N ASP A 50 22.73 10.29 -15.53
CA ASP A 50 23.56 11.47 -15.51
C ASP A 50 24.03 11.79 -16.92
N TRP A 51 23.18 11.74 -17.95
CA TRP A 51 23.13 12.74 -18.73
C TRP A 51 22.80 12.97 -20.07
N THR A 52 22.32 13.93 -20.16
CA THR A 52 22.30 14.78 -21.35
C THR A 52 23.70 15.32 -21.61
N SER A 53 23.98 15.49 -22.86
CA SER A 53 25.25 15.67 -23.55
C SER A 53 26.29 16.61 -22.94
N ASP A 54 25.94 17.45 -22.00
CA ASP A 54 26.84 18.51 -21.55
C ASP A 54 27.49 18.25 -20.19
N TYR A 55 27.09 17.17 -19.50
CA TYR A 55 27.55 16.85 -18.16
C TYR A 55 27.73 15.36 -17.90
N ALA A 56 27.96 14.54 -18.90
CA ALA A 56 28.34 13.14 -18.67
C ALA A 56 29.74 13.12 -18.04
N PRO A 57 29.87 12.92 -16.74
CA PRO A 57 31.18 12.76 -16.16
C PRO A 57 31.78 11.45 -16.69
N PRO A 58 33.12 11.33 -16.77
CA PRO A 58 33.80 10.08 -17.03
C PRO A 58 33.30 8.97 -16.10
N ALA A 59 33.32 7.72 -16.54
CA ALA A 59 32.81 6.57 -15.78
C ALA A 59 33.37 6.46 -14.35
N ASP A 60 34.54 6.92 -14.10
CA ASP A 60 35.30 6.90 -12.83
C ASP A 60 35.32 8.25 -12.09
N TYR A 61 34.47 9.13 -12.48
CA TYR A 61 34.37 10.48 -11.92
C TYR A 61 33.95 10.50 -10.45
N ARG A 62 33.18 9.52 -10.03
CA ARG A 62 32.62 9.49 -8.69
C ARG A 62 33.16 8.29 -7.90
N PRO A 63 33.75 8.52 -6.74
CA PRO A 63 34.02 7.41 -5.84
C PRO A 63 32.70 6.68 -5.49
N TYR A 64 32.73 5.37 -5.64
CA TYR A 64 31.59 4.50 -5.24
C TYR A 64 30.29 4.68 -6.05
N ALA A 65 30.39 5.25 -7.24
CA ALA A 65 29.31 5.30 -8.20
C ALA A 65 29.87 5.17 -9.60
N SER A 66 29.38 4.25 -10.39
CA SER A 66 29.87 3.96 -11.73
C SER A 66 28.87 4.36 -12.82
N GLY A 67 29.35 4.41 -14.05
CA GLY A 67 28.56 4.67 -15.24
C GLY A 67 27.70 5.93 -15.19
N LYS A 68 26.50 5.85 -15.73
CA LYS A 68 25.62 7.01 -15.93
C LYS A 68 24.27 6.95 -15.21
N ASN A 69 23.84 5.79 -14.80
CA ASN A 69 22.54 5.60 -14.18
C ASN A 69 22.68 5.47 -12.66
N ASN A 70 21.77 6.07 -11.92
CA ASN A 70 21.65 5.89 -10.49
C ASN A 70 20.20 6.07 -10.05
N ILE A 71 19.86 5.58 -8.87
CA ILE A 71 18.56 5.78 -8.25
C ILE A 71 18.56 7.14 -7.56
N TYR A 72 17.46 7.88 -7.71
CA TYR A 72 17.26 9.17 -7.10
C TYR A 72 15.98 9.20 -6.26
N PHE A 73 16.15 9.40 -4.96
CA PHE A 73 15.05 9.62 -4.02
C PHE A 73 14.73 11.11 -3.97
N ASN A 74 13.54 11.48 -4.38
CA ASN A 74 13.15 12.88 -4.53
C ASN A 74 12.39 13.46 -3.34
N LYS A 75 11.97 12.62 -2.39
CA LYS A 75 11.23 13.04 -1.18
C LYS A 75 11.36 12.00 -0.07
N ALA A 76 11.03 12.40 1.16
CA ALA A 76 10.89 11.48 2.27
C ALA A 76 9.84 10.39 1.99
N GLY A 77 10.12 9.18 2.42
CA GLY A 77 9.32 7.99 2.14
C GLY A 77 9.56 7.33 0.78
N SER A 78 10.42 7.91 -0.09
CA SER A 78 10.86 7.21 -1.30
C SER A 78 11.66 5.97 -0.94
N PHE A 79 11.41 4.85 -1.59
CA PHE A 79 12.18 3.64 -1.37
C PHE A 79 12.41 2.83 -2.65
N VAL A 80 13.44 2.02 -2.64
CA VAL A 80 13.66 0.91 -3.56
C VAL A 80 13.90 -0.35 -2.76
N SER A 81 13.33 -1.48 -3.19
CA SER A 81 13.65 -2.79 -2.65
C SER A 81 14.10 -3.75 -3.74
N ILE A 82 15.04 -4.60 -3.41
CA ILE A 82 15.54 -5.69 -4.23
C ILE A 82 15.13 -6.97 -3.50
N ASN A 83 14.24 -7.74 -4.13
CA ASN A 83 13.58 -8.85 -3.48
C ASN A 83 14.14 -10.19 -3.95
N ASN A 84 14.01 -11.22 -3.10
CA ASN A 84 14.28 -12.61 -3.43
C ASN A 84 15.72 -12.89 -3.92
N ILE A 85 16.70 -12.18 -3.37
CA ILE A 85 18.12 -12.47 -3.61
C ILE A 85 18.40 -13.86 -3.07
N ASN A 86 18.85 -14.77 -3.92
CA ASN A 86 19.23 -16.14 -3.49
C ASN A 86 20.55 -16.06 -2.70
N ILE A 87 20.49 -16.37 -1.42
CA ILE A 87 21.63 -16.39 -0.50
C ILE A 87 22.09 -17.82 -0.17
N ALA A 88 21.42 -18.83 -0.76
CA ALA A 88 21.69 -20.24 -0.49
C ALA A 88 21.67 -20.53 1.03
N GLN A 89 22.82 -20.87 1.61
CA GLN A 89 22.97 -21.15 3.04
C GLN A 89 23.88 -20.15 3.75
N GLU A 90 24.24 -19.08 3.06
CA GLU A 90 25.04 -18.00 3.65
C GLU A 90 24.30 -17.35 4.80
N LYS A 91 25.05 -16.94 5.82
CA LYS A 91 24.51 -16.29 7.01
C LYS A 91 25.15 -14.95 7.32
N ASP A 92 26.37 -14.74 6.87
CA ASP A 92 27.17 -13.59 7.19
C ASP A 92 27.39 -12.75 5.94
N PHE A 93 27.09 -11.45 6.01
CA PHE A 93 26.98 -10.60 4.83
C PHE A 93 27.68 -9.27 4.99
N ILE A 94 28.16 -8.75 3.85
CA ILE A 94 28.58 -7.37 3.68
C ILE A 94 27.69 -6.77 2.59
N LEU A 95 26.88 -5.76 2.95
CA LEU A 95 26.13 -4.92 2.03
C LEU A 95 26.90 -3.62 1.81
N GLN A 96 27.18 -3.30 0.56
CA GLN A 96 27.84 -2.06 0.17
C GLN A 96 27.06 -1.37 -0.96
N PHE A 97 27.05 -0.06 -0.94
CA PHE A 97 26.51 0.76 -2.03
C PHE A 97 27.08 2.18 -1.95
N GLY A 98 27.12 2.85 -3.08
CA GLY A 98 27.39 4.28 -3.13
C GLY A 98 26.16 5.07 -2.73
N SER A 99 26.34 6.12 -1.96
CA SER A 99 25.27 7.06 -1.65
C SER A 99 25.78 8.51 -1.68
N SER A 100 24.89 9.44 -2.03
CA SER A 100 25.19 10.87 -2.09
C SER A 100 23.95 11.68 -1.72
N GLU A 101 24.14 12.82 -1.07
CA GLU A 101 23.12 13.82 -0.80
C GLU A 101 23.53 15.20 -1.29
N ASN A 102 22.57 16.10 -1.43
CA ASN A 102 22.83 17.50 -1.75
C ASN A 102 23.25 18.35 -0.54
N LYS A 103 23.29 17.76 0.64
CA LYS A 103 23.83 18.30 1.91
C LYS A 103 24.83 17.33 2.52
N ILE A 104 25.45 17.70 3.65
CA ILE A 104 26.22 16.74 4.45
C ILE A 104 25.27 15.63 4.89
N PHE A 105 25.66 14.38 4.63
CA PHE A 105 24.86 13.21 4.91
C PHE A 105 24.52 13.11 6.41
N ASP A 106 23.27 12.81 6.67
CA ASP A 106 22.74 12.52 8.00
C ASP A 106 22.22 11.07 8.03
N TYR A 107 22.56 10.33 9.08
CA TYR A 107 22.08 8.95 9.24
C TYR A 107 20.57 8.87 9.37
N ASP A 108 19.92 9.91 9.87
CA ASP A 108 18.47 10.00 9.95
C ASP A 108 17.78 10.16 8.58
N ASP A 109 18.54 10.39 7.51
CA ASP A 109 17.99 10.59 6.16
C ASP A 109 17.89 9.30 5.33
N LEU A 110 18.55 8.21 5.75
CA LEU A 110 18.55 6.93 5.04
C LEU A 110 18.30 5.76 6.00
N LYS A 111 17.27 5.01 5.73
CA LYS A 111 16.98 3.74 6.39
C LYS A 111 17.40 2.58 5.49
N VAL A 112 18.17 1.66 6.05
CA VAL A 112 18.60 0.43 5.38
C VAL A 112 17.95 -0.75 6.07
N GLU A 113 17.25 -1.58 5.33
CA GLU A 113 16.48 -2.70 5.87
C GLU A 113 16.78 -3.98 5.10
N ILE A 114 16.78 -5.08 5.83
CA ILE A 114 16.88 -6.43 5.30
C ILE A 114 15.58 -7.17 5.55
N GLY A 115 15.09 -7.89 4.55
CA GLY A 115 13.83 -8.61 4.60
C GLY A 115 13.95 -10.08 4.23
N ASN A 116 12.98 -10.88 4.69
CA ASN A 116 12.84 -12.30 4.35
C ASN A 116 11.60 -12.58 3.48
N GLY A 117 11.02 -11.53 2.89
CA GLY A 117 9.77 -11.60 2.12
C GLY A 117 8.51 -11.35 2.95
N THR A 118 8.55 -11.51 4.27
CA THR A 118 7.42 -11.29 5.19
C THR A 118 7.66 -10.18 6.20
N SER A 119 8.88 -10.01 6.67
CA SER A 119 9.26 -8.97 7.63
C SER A 119 10.51 -8.23 7.19
N TRP A 120 10.67 -7.01 7.71
CA TRP A 120 11.82 -6.15 7.48
C TRP A 120 12.45 -5.78 8.80
N VAL A 121 13.77 -5.81 8.84
CA VAL A 121 14.57 -5.41 10.00
C VAL A 121 15.55 -4.34 9.54
N GLU A 122 15.55 -3.22 10.25
CA GLU A 122 16.52 -2.15 10.04
C GLU A 122 17.90 -2.60 10.49
N ILE A 123 18.92 -2.24 9.72
CA ILE A 123 20.31 -2.57 9.99
C ILE A 123 21.16 -1.31 10.09
N ASP A 124 22.14 -1.35 10.98
CA ASP A 124 23.14 -0.32 11.10
C ASP A 124 24.11 -0.36 9.92
N TYR A 125 24.62 0.81 9.55
CA TYR A 125 25.60 0.97 8.51
C TYR A 125 26.62 2.06 8.86
N SER A 126 27.73 2.06 8.19
CA SER A 126 28.77 3.09 8.29
C SER A 126 28.95 3.83 6.97
N ARG A 127 29.19 5.13 7.06
CA ARG A 127 29.44 6.00 5.92
C ARG A 127 30.21 7.25 6.34
N ASN A 128 31.06 7.76 5.48
CA ASN A 128 31.70 9.07 5.69
C ASN A 128 30.66 10.19 5.54
N LEU A 129 30.62 11.11 6.50
CA LEU A 129 29.73 12.26 6.50
C LEU A 129 30.26 13.33 5.53
N THR A 130 29.74 13.30 4.33
CA THR A 130 30.10 14.21 3.24
C THR A 130 28.86 14.47 2.37
N ASN A 131 28.87 15.55 1.61
CA ASN A 131 27.84 15.86 0.61
C ASN A 131 28.16 15.26 -0.78
N SER A 132 29.22 14.48 -0.90
CA SER A 132 29.59 13.78 -2.13
C SER A 132 29.34 12.28 -2.02
N TRP A 133 29.56 11.60 -3.11
CA TRP A 133 29.48 10.14 -3.15
C TRP A 133 30.44 9.52 -2.15
N ALA A 134 29.93 8.61 -1.35
CA ALA A 134 30.71 7.85 -0.40
C ALA A 134 30.20 6.41 -0.31
N LEU A 135 31.10 5.50 0.04
CA LEU A 135 30.74 4.10 0.29
C LEU A 135 29.94 4.01 1.58
N THR A 136 28.77 3.39 1.47
CA THR A 136 27.96 2.96 2.60
C THR A 136 28.18 1.46 2.79
N THR A 137 28.49 1.03 4.00
CA THR A 137 28.78 -0.38 4.31
C THR A 137 28.00 -0.81 5.54
N SER A 138 27.32 -1.94 5.43
CA SER A 138 26.71 -2.66 6.56
C SER A 138 27.23 -4.09 6.61
N MET A 139 27.52 -4.57 7.81
CA MET A 139 27.89 -5.96 8.07
C MET A 139 26.84 -6.56 9.01
N PHE A 140 26.28 -7.70 8.65
CA PHE A 140 25.26 -8.34 9.47
C PHE A 140 25.27 -9.86 9.29
N SER A 141 24.74 -10.54 10.32
CA SER A 141 24.57 -11.99 10.33
C SER A 141 23.08 -12.33 10.49
N LEU A 142 22.60 -13.38 9.79
CA LEU A 142 21.25 -13.90 9.98
C LEU A 142 21.27 -15.01 11.03
N GLN A 143 20.36 -14.93 11.99
CA GLN A 143 20.18 -16.03 12.94
C GLN A 143 19.67 -17.29 12.27
N ASN A 144 18.71 -17.14 11.35
CA ASN A 144 18.17 -18.23 10.54
C ASN A 144 18.11 -17.79 9.09
N SER A 145 18.68 -18.59 8.19
CA SER A 145 18.59 -18.35 6.75
C SER A 145 17.34 -19.01 6.16
N SER A 146 16.61 -18.26 5.34
CA SER A 146 15.46 -18.75 4.57
C SER A 146 15.81 -19.13 3.13
N GLY A 147 17.09 -19.03 2.75
CA GLY A 147 17.55 -19.24 1.37
C GLY A 147 17.37 -18.01 0.46
N THR A 148 16.60 -17.02 0.88
CA THR A 148 16.43 -15.75 0.17
C THR A 148 16.53 -14.57 1.11
N LEU A 149 16.96 -13.42 0.59
CA LEU A 149 17.10 -12.16 1.27
C LEU A 149 16.55 -11.04 0.40
N SER A 150 16.00 -10.01 1.03
CA SER A 150 15.59 -8.78 0.36
C SER A 150 16.29 -7.59 1.00
N ILE A 151 16.59 -6.56 0.21
CA ILE A 151 17.22 -5.32 0.65
C ILE A 151 16.24 -4.18 0.35
N ARG A 152 16.02 -3.29 1.30
CA ARG A 152 15.26 -2.06 1.07
C ARG A 152 16.02 -0.85 1.57
N LEU A 153 16.09 0.17 0.71
CA LEU A 153 16.70 1.45 0.99
C LEU A 153 15.59 2.50 0.94
N THR A 154 15.39 3.24 2.02
CA THR A 154 14.31 4.24 2.16
C THR A 154 14.90 5.59 2.54
N ALA A 155 14.60 6.63 1.78
CA ALA A 155 14.89 8.00 2.19
C ALA A 155 13.90 8.41 3.28
N THR A 156 14.39 8.75 4.47
CA THR A 156 13.58 9.16 5.63
C THR A 156 13.55 10.68 5.78
N GLY A 157 14.60 11.37 5.37
CA GLY A 157 14.68 12.82 5.31
C GLY A 157 14.03 13.43 4.05
N ALA A 158 13.80 14.75 4.06
CA ALA A 158 13.26 15.50 2.93
C ALA A 158 14.35 15.90 1.91
N THR A 159 15.36 15.08 1.70
CA THR A 159 16.53 15.41 0.91
C THR A 159 16.57 14.72 -0.45
N GLN A 160 17.41 15.24 -1.31
CA GLN A 160 17.71 14.67 -2.62
C GLN A 160 18.86 13.67 -2.46
N MET A 161 18.52 12.41 -2.28
CA MET A 161 19.48 11.34 -2.11
C MET A 161 19.63 10.51 -3.39
N ARG A 162 20.83 10.01 -3.61
CA ARG A 162 21.16 9.10 -4.72
C ARG A 162 21.83 7.84 -4.20
N ILE A 163 21.51 6.73 -4.84
CA ILE A 163 22.07 5.40 -4.56
C ILE A 163 22.59 4.80 -5.85
N ASP A 164 23.75 4.11 -5.75
CA ASP A 164 24.38 3.44 -6.87
C ASP A 164 25.19 2.22 -6.40
N ASP A 165 25.63 1.38 -7.34
CA ASP A 165 26.59 0.28 -7.13
C ASP A 165 26.24 -0.64 -5.95
N ILE A 166 24.98 -1.09 -5.84
CA ILE A 166 24.56 -1.97 -4.76
C ILE A 166 25.22 -3.34 -4.92
N ARG A 167 25.88 -3.79 -3.85
CA ARG A 167 26.60 -5.06 -3.81
C ARG A 167 26.39 -5.78 -2.49
N LEU A 168 26.01 -7.05 -2.56
CA LEU A 168 25.95 -7.97 -1.43
C LEU A 168 26.96 -9.08 -1.62
N THR A 169 27.79 -9.29 -0.62
CA THR A 169 28.80 -10.37 -0.59
C THR A 169 28.67 -11.17 0.69
N ASP A 170 29.19 -12.39 0.66
CA ASP A 170 29.53 -13.15 1.85
C ASP A 170 30.53 -12.37 2.71
N GLY A 171 30.39 -12.46 4.01
CA GLY A 171 31.18 -11.73 5.02
C GLY A 171 31.67 -12.65 6.13
N GLU A 172 32.25 -12.03 7.14
CA GLU A 172 32.59 -12.68 8.40
C GLU A 172 31.44 -12.49 9.42
N PRO A 173 31.36 -13.33 10.46
CA PRO A 173 30.36 -13.16 11.52
C PRO A 173 30.32 -11.74 12.09
N SER A 174 29.14 -11.18 12.21
CA SER A 174 28.91 -9.83 12.70
C SER A 174 28.19 -9.86 14.04
N GLU A 175 28.45 -8.86 14.89
CA GLU A 175 27.69 -8.63 16.12
C GLU A 175 26.25 -8.15 15.84
N GLN A 176 26.02 -7.57 14.65
CA GLN A 176 24.69 -7.19 14.18
C GLN A 176 23.93 -8.43 13.70
N ILE A 177 23.23 -9.08 14.61
CA ILE A 177 22.47 -10.30 14.34
C ILE A 177 21.03 -9.94 14.00
N ILE A 178 20.61 -10.31 12.79
CA ILE A 178 19.24 -10.09 12.30
C ILE A 178 18.37 -11.28 12.68
N VAL A 179 17.28 -10.99 13.36
CA VAL A 179 16.22 -11.94 13.72
C VAL A 179 14.94 -11.47 13.07
N PHE A 180 14.43 -12.24 12.12
CA PHE A 180 13.18 -11.89 11.48
C PHE A 180 11.99 -12.24 12.37
N ASP A 181 11.03 -11.32 12.43
CA ASP A 181 9.70 -11.60 12.97
C ASP A 181 8.96 -12.50 11.96
N ASN A 182 8.80 -13.78 12.33
CA ASN A 182 8.09 -14.76 11.53
C ASN A 182 6.59 -14.82 11.86
N THR A 183 6.06 -13.87 12.61
CA THR A 183 4.63 -13.78 12.88
C THR A 183 3.90 -13.59 11.56
N VAL A 184 3.10 -14.56 11.16
CA VAL A 184 2.29 -14.47 9.95
C VAL A 184 1.02 -13.70 10.26
N TYR A 185 0.92 -12.48 9.74
CA TYR A 185 -0.34 -11.74 9.76
C TYR A 185 -1.24 -12.22 8.60
N PRO A 186 -2.53 -12.44 8.87
CA PRO A 186 -3.43 -12.90 7.84
C PRO A 186 -3.62 -11.83 6.75
N LEU A 187 -3.43 -12.25 5.50
CA LEU A 187 -3.67 -11.42 4.32
C LEU A 187 -5.02 -11.76 3.70
N ALA A 188 -5.70 -10.77 3.14
CA ALA A 188 -6.89 -11.02 2.35
C ALA A 188 -6.54 -11.80 1.09
N GLU A 189 -7.28 -12.86 0.84
CA GLU A 189 -7.34 -13.44 -0.49
C GLU A 189 -8.19 -12.55 -1.38
N LEU A 190 -7.72 -12.29 -2.58
CA LEU A 190 -8.46 -11.49 -3.55
C LEU A 190 -9.34 -12.40 -4.40
N PRO A 191 -10.55 -11.97 -4.76
CA PRO A 191 -11.26 -12.59 -5.86
C PRO A 191 -10.38 -12.59 -7.11
N ALA A 192 -10.43 -13.66 -7.91
CA ALA A 192 -9.81 -13.66 -9.22
C ALA A 192 -10.42 -12.54 -10.04
N TYR A 193 -9.59 -11.64 -10.55
CA TYR A 193 -10.04 -10.50 -11.32
C TYR A 193 -9.33 -10.47 -12.67
N GLU A 194 -10.09 -10.57 -13.73
CA GLU A 194 -9.57 -10.46 -15.10
C GLU A 194 -9.77 -9.03 -15.60
N ASN A 195 -8.67 -8.34 -15.89
CA ASN A 195 -8.59 -7.09 -16.62
C ASN A 195 -9.36 -5.89 -16.05
N ASP A 196 -8.77 -5.19 -15.07
CA ASP A 196 -9.15 -3.80 -14.91
C ASP A 196 -7.97 -2.93 -14.44
N ASP A 197 -7.78 -1.78 -15.10
CA ASP A 197 -6.71 -0.82 -14.84
C ASP A 197 -6.82 -0.17 -13.44
N TYR A 198 -7.92 -0.45 -12.70
CA TYR A 198 -8.23 0.19 -11.43
C TYR A 198 -8.50 -0.77 -10.27
N VAL A 199 -7.93 -1.95 -10.31
CA VAL A 199 -7.76 -2.76 -9.10
C VAL A 199 -6.57 -2.23 -8.33
N ILE A 200 -6.83 -1.59 -7.20
CA ILE A 200 -5.85 -0.85 -6.41
C ILE A 200 -5.70 -1.51 -5.05
N THR A 201 -4.45 -1.71 -4.63
CA THR A 201 -4.14 -2.28 -3.32
C THR A 201 -3.38 -1.27 -2.46
N HIS A 202 -3.90 -1.03 -1.26
CA HIS A 202 -3.21 -0.28 -0.23
C HIS A 202 -2.50 -1.21 0.74
N TYR A 203 -1.29 -0.85 1.09
CA TYR A 203 -0.45 -1.56 2.06
C TYR A 203 -0.13 -0.64 3.23
N GLY A 204 0.13 -1.24 4.38
CA GLY A 204 0.65 -0.57 5.55
C GLY A 204 1.50 -1.53 6.36
N THR A 205 1.83 -1.15 7.59
CA THR A 205 2.76 -1.90 8.43
C THR A 205 2.08 -2.35 9.72
N LEU A 206 2.28 -3.63 10.09
CA LEU A 206 1.96 -4.18 11.40
C LEU A 206 3.23 -4.79 12.00
N GLY A 207 3.68 -4.26 13.13
CA GLY A 207 5.01 -4.58 13.64
C GLY A 207 6.07 -4.24 12.59
N SER A 208 6.90 -5.21 12.20
CA SER A 208 7.90 -5.06 11.14
C SER A 208 7.41 -5.54 9.77
N GLN A 209 6.17 -6.01 9.63
CA GLN A 209 5.67 -6.61 8.40
C GLN A 209 4.84 -5.65 7.58
N ARG A 210 5.10 -5.62 6.27
CA ARG A 210 4.23 -4.98 5.29
C ARG A 210 3.02 -5.87 5.05
N VAL A 211 1.83 -5.36 5.33
CA VAL A 211 0.57 -6.07 5.17
C VAL A 211 -0.34 -5.38 4.17
N ARG A 212 -1.18 -6.15 3.50
CA ARG A 212 -2.25 -5.60 2.69
C ARG A 212 -3.31 -4.99 3.61
N ASN A 213 -3.56 -3.70 3.45
CA ASN A 213 -4.63 -3.02 4.18
C ASN A 213 -6.00 -3.37 3.55
N TYR A 214 -6.15 -3.09 2.28
CA TYR A 214 -7.31 -3.47 1.49
C TYR A 214 -7.01 -3.39 -0.01
N THR A 215 -7.83 -4.06 -0.80
CA THR A 215 -7.84 -3.94 -2.27
C THR A 215 -9.23 -3.52 -2.71
N MET A 216 -9.30 -2.69 -3.74
CA MET A 216 -10.56 -2.20 -4.28
C MET A 216 -10.59 -2.28 -5.80
N LEU A 217 -11.79 -2.36 -6.36
CA LEU A 217 -12.07 -1.99 -7.75
C LEU A 217 -12.65 -0.59 -7.76
N PHE A 218 -11.94 0.36 -8.33
CA PHE A 218 -12.38 1.74 -8.44
C PHE A 218 -12.97 2.02 -9.83
N ASP A 219 -14.14 2.65 -9.86
CA ASP A 219 -14.80 3.09 -11.08
C ASP A 219 -14.64 4.60 -11.27
N LYS A 220 -13.98 5.00 -12.34
CA LYS A 220 -13.69 6.41 -12.68
C LYS A 220 -14.95 7.24 -12.93
N GLU A 221 -15.95 6.64 -13.54
CA GLU A 221 -17.20 7.34 -13.87
C GLU A 221 -18.11 7.48 -12.65
N LYS A 222 -18.02 6.53 -11.71
CA LYS A 222 -18.77 6.56 -10.46
C LYS A 222 -18.05 7.33 -9.36
N HIS A 223 -16.77 7.63 -9.54
CA HIS A 223 -15.91 8.27 -8.53
C HIS A 223 -15.90 7.51 -7.20
N ALA A 224 -16.00 6.20 -7.25
CA ALA A 224 -16.14 5.35 -6.07
C ALA A 224 -15.62 3.94 -6.33
N ALA A 225 -15.20 3.25 -5.28
CA ALA A 225 -14.95 1.82 -5.36
C ALA A 225 -16.27 1.07 -5.49
N LEU A 226 -16.38 0.19 -6.49
CA LEU A 226 -17.50 -0.73 -6.63
C LEU A 226 -17.48 -1.79 -5.54
N TRP A 227 -16.28 -2.23 -5.16
CA TRP A 227 -16.05 -3.08 -3.99
C TRP A 227 -14.68 -2.80 -3.36
N VAL A 228 -14.59 -3.12 -2.07
CA VAL A 228 -13.36 -3.11 -1.26
C VAL A 228 -13.27 -4.43 -0.52
N ALA A 229 -12.18 -5.17 -0.71
CA ALA A 229 -11.89 -6.43 -0.06
C ALA A 229 -10.79 -6.27 0.99
N TYR A 230 -11.02 -6.79 2.20
CA TYR A 230 -10.05 -6.65 3.27
C TYR A 230 -10.11 -7.79 4.31
N PRO A 231 -8.97 -8.12 4.95
CA PRO A 231 -8.97 -9.02 6.09
C PRO A 231 -9.47 -8.29 7.34
N LEU A 232 -10.30 -8.92 8.14
CA LEU A 232 -10.69 -8.46 9.46
C LEU A 232 -10.21 -9.46 10.50
N HIS A 233 -9.28 -9.04 11.33
CA HIS A 233 -8.65 -9.84 12.38
C HIS A 233 -8.18 -8.92 13.51
N SER A 234 -7.98 -9.46 14.70
CA SER A 234 -7.57 -8.69 15.88
C SER A 234 -6.26 -7.93 15.68
N CYS A 235 -5.31 -8.44 14.87
CA CYS A 235 -4.04 -7.75 14.58
C CYS A 235 -4.19 -6.40 13.86
N TYR A 236 -5.29 -6.19 13.13
CA TYR A 236 -5.59 -4.90 12.49
C TYR A 236 -6.27 -3.89 13.42
N ARG A 237 -6.54 -4.31 14.66
CA ARG A 237 -7.20 -3.48 15.66
C ARG A 237 -6.30 -3.26 16.86
N GLY A 238 -6.31 -2.03 17.35
CA GLY A 238 -5.50 -1.58 18.49
C GLY A 238 -6.09 -0.33 19.10
N ASN A 239 -5.24 0.51 19.65
CA ASN A 239 -5.62 1.72 20.38
C ASN A 239 -5.32 3.00 19.58
N SER A 240 -4.87 2.90 18.35
CA SER A 240 -4.80 4.04 17.45
C SER A 240 -6.23 4.55 17.23
N GLY A 241 -6.45 5.81 17.43
CA GLY A 241 -7.77 6.42 17.32
C GLY A 241 -8.24 6.52 15.87
N ARG A 242 -9.36 7.18 15.68
CA ARG A 242 -9.83 7.62 14.37
C ARG A 242 -9.01 8.85 13.94
N THR A 243 -8.25 8.74 12.84
CA THR A 243 -7.29 9.79 12.42
C THR A 243 -7.94 11.00 11.76
N GLU A 244 -9.15 10.86 11.21
CA GLU A 244 -9.82 11.91 10.39
C GLU A 244 -8.94 12.45 9.26
N ALA A 245 -8.03 11.63 8.73
CA ALA A 245 -7.02 12.00 7.76
C ALA A 245 -7.58 12.07 6.32
N TRP A 246 -8.65 12.84 6.13
CA TRP A 246 -9.33 13.01 4.86
C TRP A 246 -8.39 13.51 3.77
N ALA A 247 -8.21 12.71 2.72
CA ALA A 247 -7.28 13.01 1.63
C ALA A 247 -7.71 12.40 0.30
N ALA A 248 -7.13 12.90 -0.79
CA ALA A 248 -7.15 12.19 -2.05
C ALA A 248 -6.34 10.89 -1.92
N ASP A 249 -6.78 9.85 -2.61
CA ASP A 249 -6.01 8.63 -2.74
C ASP A 249 -4.79 8.88 -3.62
N PRO A 250 -3.56 8.65 -3.12
CA PRO A 250 -2.35 8.93 -3.90
C PRO A 250 -2.15 7.97 -5.10
N LEU A 251 -2.91 6.87 -5.18
CA LEU A 251 -2.82 5.87 -6.25
C LEU A 251 -3.81 6.12 -7.39
N ILE A 252 -4.69 7.11 -7.26
CA ILE A 252 -5.70 7.45 -8.26
C ILE A 252 -5.52 8.91 -8.69
N GLU A 253 -5.64 9.17 -9.97
CA GLU A 253 -5.62 10.54 -10.47
C GLU A 253 -6.74 11.38 -9.84
N MET A 254 -6.41 12.60 -9.38
CA MET A 254 -7.37 13.48 -8.69
C MET A 254 -8.62 13.80 -9.52
N LEU A 255 -8.50 13.76 -10.85
CA LEU A 255 -9.61 13.99 -11.78
C LEU A 255 -10.76 12.99 -11.57
N TYR A 256 -10.43 11.75 -11.20
CA TYR A 256 -11.42 10.69 -11.04
C TYR A 256 -11.93 10.53 -9.62
N GLN A 257 -11.41 11.30 -8.67
CA GLN A 257 -11.78 11.16 -7.27
C GLN A 257 -12.87 12.16 -6.85
N ALA A 258 -13.79 11.70 -6.03
CA ALA A 258 -14.71 12.59 -5.35
C ALA A 258 -13.94 13.51 -4.40
N LYS A 259 -14.22 14.80 -4.44
CA LYS A 259 -13.63 15.74 -3.48
C LYS A 259 -14.33 15.62 -2.13
N VAL A 260 -13.84 14.75 -1.26
CA VAL A 260 -14.40 14.47 0.08
C VAL A 260 -13.55 15.04 1.23
N TYR A 261 -12.56 15.85 0.91
CA TYR A 261 -11.59 16.47 1.84
C TYR A 261 -11.60 18.00 1.70
N GLY A 262 -11.05 18.68 2.70
CA GLY A 262 -11.06 20.14 2.78
C GLY A 262 -12.37 20.72 3.33
N GLU A 263 -12.54 22.04 3.26
CA GLU A 263 -13.70 22.75 3.83
C GLU A 263 -14.97 22.57 2.99
N THR A 264 -14.84 22.35 1.69
CA THR A 264 -15.96 22.17 0.76
C THR A 264 -15.80 20.85 0.03
N PHE A 265 -16.74 19.94 0.21
CA PHE A 265 -16.72 18.65 -0.44
C PHE A 265 -18.03 18.36 -1.20
N CYS A 266 -17.99 17.37 -2.11
CA CYS A 266 -19.06 17.14 -3.08
C CYS A 266 -20.31 16.45 -2.53
N TYR A 267 -20.25 15.82 -1.36
CA TYR A 267 -21.43 15.22 -0.74
C TYR A 267 -22.17 16.26 0.08
N TYR A 268 -23.06 16.99 -0.56
CA TYR A 268 -23.71 18.15 0.03
C TYR A 268 -25.09 17.77 0.63
N LYS A 269 -25.45 18.43 1.74
CA LYS A 269 -26.72 18.42 2.50
C LYS A 269 -27.13 17.09 3.11
N ASP A 270 -27.38 16.06 2.32
CA ASP A 270 -28.10 14.86 2.80
C ASP A 270 -27.22 13.61 2.83
N TYR A 271 -25.96 13.74 2.39
CA TYR A 271 -25.05 12.61 2.29
C TYR A 271 -23.82 12.73 3.20
N SER A 272 -23.61 11.68 3.96
CA SER A 272 -22.39 11.46 4.71
C SER A 272 -21.30 10.89 3.82
N ARG A 273 -20.05 11.09 4.20
CA ARG A 273 -18.89 10.38 3.64
C ARG A 273 -18.92 8.94 4.15
N GLY A 274 -19.62 8.07 3.43
CA GLY A 274 -19.80 6.67 3.82
C GLY A 274 -18.55 5.85 3.51
N HIS A 275 -17.96 5.25 4.54
CA HIS A 275 -16.82 4.36 4.39
C HIS A 275 -17.23 3.03 3.78
N GLN A 276 -16.42 2.52 2.83
CA GLN A 276 -16.51 1.13 2.40
C GLN A 276 -15.82 0.23 3.43
N ILE A 277 -14.49 0.31 3.58
CA ILE A 277 -13.82 -0.26 4.75
C ILE A 277 -13.91 0.72 5.92
N PRO A 278 -14.49 0.31 7.08
CA PRO A 278 -14.64 1.20 8.22
C PRO A 278 -13.30 1.53 8.88
N SER A 279 -13.12 2.76 9.34
CA SER A 279 -11.93 3.14 10.11
C SER A 279 -11.78 2.33 11.42
N ALA A 280 -12.90 1.92 12.01
CA ALA A 280 -12.92 1.07 13.21
C ALA A 280 -12.32 -0.33 13.01
N ASP A 281 -12.16 -0.78 11.77
CA ASP A 281 -11.52 -2.06 11.43
C ASP A 281 -10.00 -1.94 11.25
N ARG A 282 -9.45 -0.72 11.35
CA ARG A 282 -8.05 -0.36 11.09
C ARG A 282 -7.47 0.53 12.19
N THR A 283 -7.54 0.09 13.44
CA THR A 283 -7.06 0.87 14.59
C THR A 283 -5.74 0.36 15.17
N ALA A 284 -5.02 -0.51 14.47
CA ALA A 284 -3.71 -0.98 14.92
C ALA A 284 -2.63 0.09 14.79
N THR A 285 -2.64 0.86 13.70
CA THR A 285 -1.70 1.95 13.45
C THR A 285 -2.40 3.14 12.79
N ASP A 286 -1.86 4.35 12.96
CA ASP A 286 -2.35 5.56 12.29
C ASP A 286 -2.20 5.45 10.76
N GLU A 287 -1.16 4.78 10.27
CA GLU A 287 -0.94 4.53 8.85
C GLU A 287 -2.11 3.77 8.22
N LEU A 288 -2.45 2.60 8.79
CA LEU A 288 -3.56 1.78 8.31
C LEU A 288 -4.90 2.52 8.41
N ASN A 289 -5.11 3.27 9.51
CA ASN A 289 -6.33 4.01 9.73
C ASN A 289 -6.47 5.18 8.75
N SER A 290 -5.42 5.94 8.52
CA SER A 290 -5.43 7.10 7.62
C SER A 290 -5.81 6.74 6.20
N GLN A 291 -5.41 5.57 5.71
CA GLN A 291 -5.79 5.08 4.38
C GLN A 291 -7.29 4.82 4.25
N THR A 292 -8.01 4.55 5.34
CA THR A 292 -9.48 4.40 5.29
C THR A 292 -10.21 5.72 5.02
N PHE A 293 -9.54 6.86 5.14
CA PHE A 293 -10.08 8.20 4.88
C PHE A 293 -9.78 8.71 3.46
N TYR A 294 -9.20 7.88 2.60
CA TYR A 294 -9.02 8.24 1.20
C TYR A 294 -10.36 8.40 0.47
N ALA A 295 -10.39 9.36 -0.44
CA ALA A 295 -11.58 9.63 -1.26
C ALA A 295 -12.10 8.40 -2.00
N SER A 296 -11.21 7.51 -2.43
CA SER A 296 -11.52 6.27 -3.12
C SER A 296 -12.33 5.28 -2.28
N ASN A 297 -12.21 5.36 -0.95
CA ASN A 297 -12.96 4.53 0.00
C ASN A 297 -14.33 5.12 0.39
N MET A 298 -14.68 6.28 -0.16
CA MET A 298 -15.90 7.01 0.20
C MET A 298 -16.99 6.84 -0.85
N THR A 299 -18.22 6.79 -0.37
CA THR A 299 -19.44 6.86 -1.19
C THR A 299 -20.46 7.78 -0.54
N PRO A 300 -21.33 8.45 -1.32
CA PRO A 300 -22.40 9.23 -0.74
C PRO A 300 -23.43 8.31 -0.09
N GLN A 301 -23.55 8.36 1.23
CA GLN A 301 -24.53 7.62 2.02
C GLN A 301 -25.49 8.55 2.75
N ASN A 302 -26.76 8.23 2.74
CA ASN A 302 -27.74 8.90 3.60
C ASN A 302 -27.31 8.83 5.07
N GLY A 303 -27.46 9.92 5.82
CA GLY A 303 -26.99 10.01 7.20
C GLY A 303 -27.58 8.94 8.12
N ASP A 304 -28.89 8.71 8.03
CA ASP A 304 -29.58 7.69 8.84
C ASP A 304 -29.23 6.26 8.42
N PHE A 305 -28.98 6.02 7.13
CA PHE A 305 -28.46 4.74 6.66
C PHE A 305 -27.05 4.49 7.19
N ASN A 306 -26.15 5.45 7.00
CA ASN A 306 -24.74 5.33 7.40
C ASN A 306 -24.57 5.16 8.90
N GLY A 307 -25.19 6.04 9.71
CA GLY A 307 -25.11 6.01 11.16
C GLY A 307 -26.03 4.99 11.85
N GLY A 308 -27.00 4.45 11.13
CA GLY A 308 -27.99 3.48 11.62
C GLY A 308 -27.66 2.05 11.24
N ILE A 309 -28.42 1.52 10.28
CA ILE A 309 -28.36 0.09 9.91
C ILE A 309 -26.97 -0.34 9.42
N TRP A 310 -26.25 0.53 8.65
CA TRP A 310 -24.94 0.20 8.13
C TRP A 310 -23.89 0.11 9.24
N ALA A 311 -23.85 1.09 10.15
CA ALA A 311 -22.98 1.06 11.32
C ALA A 311 -23.29 -0.12 12.26
N SER A 312 -24.58 -0.47 12.40
CA SER A 312 -25.02 -1.65 13.16
C SER A 312 -24.50 -2.94 12.53
N LEU A 313 -24.59 -3.09 11.21
CA LEU A 313 -24.05 -4.24 10.48
C LEU A 313 -22.53 -4.36 10.66
N GLU A 314 -21.80 -3.25 10.53
CA GLU A 314 -20.35 -3.23 10.78
C GLU A 314 -19.99 -3.66 12.19
N GLY A 315 -20.74 -3.20 13.19
CA GLY A 315 -20.62 -3.64 14.58
C GLY A 315 -20.81 -5.15 14.71
N LYS A 316 -21.85 -5.69 14.10
CA LYS A 316 -22.15 -7.14 14.11
C LYS A 316 -21.05 -7.97 13.45
N ILE A 317 -20.46 -7.50 12.36
CA ILE A 317 -19.33 -8.18 11.72
C ILE A 317 -18.14 -8.20 12.66
N ARG A 318 -17.81 -7.08 13.31
CA ARG A 318 -16.71 -7.00 14.31
C ARG A 318 -16.94 -7.91 15.52
N GLU A 319 -18.16 -7.99 16.04
CA GLU A 319 -18.53 -8.90 17.13
C GLU A 319 -18.32 -10.38 16.78
N ASN A 320 -18.32 -10.71 15.49
CA ASN A 320 -18.14 -12.07 14.96
C ASN A 320 -16.70 -12.39 14.55
N MET A 321 -15.75 -11.53 14.85
CA MET A 321 -14.32 -11.85 14.69
C MET A 321 -13.97 -13.08 15.51
N CYS A 322 -12.97 -13.83 15.05
CA CYS A 322 -12.50 -15.06 15.66
C CYS A 322 -10.96 -15.12 15.60
N GLN A 323 -10.37 -16.21 16.00
CA GLN A 323 -8.93 -16.40 15.94
C GLN A 323 -8.42 -16.52 14.49
N ASP A 324 -9.24 -17.11 13.60
CA ASP A 324 -8.96 -17.11 12.18
C ASP A 324 -9.36 -15.76 11.56
N THR A 325 -8.82 -15.45 10.39
CA THR A 325 -9.17 -14.24 9.66
C THR A 325 -10.59 -14.30 9.12
N LEU A 326 -11.30 -13.22 9.29
CA LEU A 326 -12.56 -12.93 8.62
C LEU A 326 -12.25 -12.14 7.34
N TYR A 327 -12.71 -12.60 6.19
CA TYR A 327 -12.53 -11.89 4.94
C TYR A 327 -13.83 -11.15 4.60
N VAL A 328 -13.72 -9.85 4.36
CA VAL A 328 -14.85 -8.98 4.06
C VAL A 328 -14.69 -8.38 2.68
N VAL A 329 -15.73 -8.51 1.87
CA VAL A 329 -15.90 -7.71 0.66
C VAL A 329 -17.11 -6.81 0.91
N THR A 330 -16.92 -5.51 0.84
CA THR A 330 -17.97 -4.51 0.97
C THR A 330 -18.06 -3.73 -0.33
N GLY A 331 -19.23 -3.25 -0.70
CA GLY A 331 -19.36 -2.52 -1.94
C GLY A 331 -20.70 -1.82 -2.10
N CYS A 332 -20.83 -1.16 -3.26
CA CYS A 332 -22.02 -0.45 -3.64
C CYS A 332 -22.44 -0.79 -5.07
N TYR A 333 -23.72 -0.65 -5.34
CA TYR A 333 -24.32 -0.91 -6.64
C TYR A 333 -25.08 0.30 -7.14
N PHE A 334 -24.91 0.61 -8.41
CA PHE A 334 -25.58 1.70 -9.10
C PHE A 334 -26.62 1.09 -10.07
N GLY A 335 -27.85 0.93 -9.57
CA GLY A 335 -28.98 0.45 -10.37
C GLY A 335 -29.43 1.47 -11.41
N ASN A 336 -30.29 1.04 -12.33
CA ASN A 336 -30.86 1.93 -13.35
C ASN A 336 -31.59 3.12 -12.68
N GLY A 337 -31.29 4.33 -13.17
CA GLY A 337 -31.91 5.56 -12.65
C GLY A 337 -31.32 6.06 -11.33
N TYR A 338 -30.09 5.68 -10.98
CA TYR A 338 -29.40 6.27 -9.84
C TYR A 338 -29.33 7.79 -9.97
N THR A 339 -29.37 8.48 -8.84
CA THR A 339 -29.25 9.93 -8.75
C THR A 339 -27.79 10.36 -8.57
N THR A 340 -27.56 11.66 -8.51
CA THR A 340 -26.24 12.24 -8.19
C THR A 340 -26.36 13.18 -6.99
N THR A 341 -25.22 13.50 -6.39
CA THR A 341 -25.14 14.47 -5.30
C THR A 341 -25.36 15.92 -5.75
N TYR A 342 -25.62 16.14 -7.04
CA TYR A 342 -25.87 17.47 -7.59
C TYR A 342 -27.24 17.99 -7.16
N ASP A 343 -27.22 19.15 -6.50
CA ASP A 343 -28.44 19.84 -6.05
C ASP A 343 -28.66 21.21 -6.75
N GLY A 344 -27.91 21.47 -7.84
CA GLY A 344 -27.97 22.74 -8.56
C GLY A 344 -27.13 23.87 -7.94
N TYR A 345 -26.49 23.64 -6.80
CA TYR A 345 -25.80 24.68 -6.04
C TYR A 345 -24.30 24.81 -6.33
N TYR A 346 -23.69 23.83 -6.97
CA TYR A 346 -22.27 23.92 -7.34
C TYR A 346 -22.07 24.98 -8.42
N GLY A 347 -21.92 26.23 -7.94
CA GLY A 347 -21.64 27.37 -8.80
C GLY A 347 -20.29 27.25 -9.52
N ASN A 348 -20.01 28.21 -10.34
CA ASN A 348 -18.98 28.32 -11.37
C ASN A 348 -17.51 27.99 -11.01
N ASN A 349 -17.20 27.58 -9.79
CA ASN A 349 -15.85 27.23 -9.34
C ASN A 349 -15.64 25.73 -9.12
N ALA A 350 -16.54 24.94 -9.63
CA ALA A 350 -16.45 23.49 -9.53
C ALA A 350 -15.49 22.97 -10.58
N ASP A 351 -14.52 22.17 -10.17
CA ASP A 351 -14.03 21.11 -10.99
C ASP A 351 -15.22 20.15 -11.21
N PRO A 352 -15.88 20.14 -12.37
CA PRO A 352 -17.18 19.48 -12.52
C PRO A 352 -17.10 17.98 -12.31
N ALA A 353 -15.95 17.37 -12.65
CA ALA A 353 -15.78 15.94 -12.68
C ALA A 353 -15.71 15.33 -11.27
N SER A 354 -15.15 16.07 -10.28
CA SER A 354 -14.93 15.54 -8.94
C SER A 354 -16.03 15.89 -7.92
N LYS A 355 -17.09 16.58 -8.33
CA LYS A 355 -18.09 17.14 -7.41
C LYS A 355 -19.49 16.60 -7.57
N ILE A 356 -19.81 16.04 -8.73
CA ILE A 356 -21.09 15.41 -8.98
C ILE A 356 -20.90 13.90 -8.91
N CYS A 357 -21.11 13.33 -7.73
CA CYS A 357 -20.91 11.90 -7.52
C CYS A 357 -22.23 11.15 -7.72
N PRO A 358 -22.24 10.07 -8.51
CA PRO A 358 -23.33 9.12 -8.51
C PRO A 358 -23.62 8.60 -7.10
N VAL A 359 -24.92 8.46 -6.78
CA VAL A 359 -25.38 7.94 -5.49
C VAL A 359 -25.71 6.46 -5.67
N PRO A 360 -25.09 5.55 -4.94
CA PRO A 360 -25.41 4.13 -5.00
C PRO A 360 -26.89 3.88 -4.64
N THR A 361 -27.52 2.94 -5.33
CA THR A 361 -28.89 2.49 -5.01
C THR A 361 -28.91 1.40 -3.96
N HIS A 362 -27.84 0.63 -3.85
CA HIS A 362 -27.70 -0.45 -2.88
C HIS A 362 -26.27 -0.53 -2.35
N TYR A 363 -26.16 -1.12 -1.15
CA TYR A 363 -24.92 -1.47 -0.52
C TYR A 363 -24.90 -2.94 -0.15
N PHE A 364 -23.72 -3.55 -0.22
CA PHE A 364 -23.57 -4.95 0.16
C PHE A 364 -22.32 -5.20 1.00
N LYS A 365 -22.38 -6.27 1.77
CA LYS A 365 -21.20 -6.89 2.37
C LYS A 365 -21.29 -8.41 2.18
N VAL A 366 -20.15 -9.03 1.90
CA VAL A 366 -19.98 -10.48 1.90
C VAL A 366 -18.88 -10.80 2.89
N VAL A 367 -19.14 -11.77 3.74
CA VAL A 367 -18.21 -12.18 4.79
C VAL A 367 -17.94 -13.66 4.66
N LEU A 368 -16.65 -14.03 4.63
CA LEU A 368 -16.17 -15.41 4.55
C LEU A 368 -15.25 -15.69 5.74
N ARG A 369 -15.39 -16.84 6.37
CA ARG A 369 -14.49 -17.33 7.41
C ARG A 369 -14.52 -18.85 7.52
N THR A 370 -13.58 -19.43 8.28
CA THR A 370 -13.67 -20.83 8.69
C THR A 370 -14.85 -21.06 9.63
N ARG A 371 -15.48 -22.22 9.57
CA ARG A 371 -16.61 -22.58 10.45
C ARG A 371 -16.17 -22.63 11.92
N SER A 372 -15.03 -23.22 12.20
CA SER A 372 -14.47 -23.33 13.54
C SER A 372 -14.06 -21.99 14.13
N GLY A 373 -13.51 -21.09 13.31
CA GLY A 373 -12.96 -19.80 13.75
C GLY A 373 -11.62 -19.89 14.45
N ASN A 374 -11.02 -21.06 14.53
CA ASN A 374 -9.72 -21.34 15.15
C ASN A 374 -8.96 -22.48 14.45
N SER A 375 -9.11 -22.61 13.17
CA SER A 375 -8.48 -23.66 12.38
C SER A 375 -6.97 -23.45 12.20
N GLY A 376 -6.49 -22.22 12.33
CA GLY A 376 -5.12 -21.83 12.01
C GLY A 376 -4.78 -21.93 10.51
N LYS A 377 -5.80 -22.08 9.65
CA LYS A 377 -5.65 -22.17 8.20
C LYS A 377 -6.09 -20.88 7.52
N ALA A 378 -5.42 -20.52 6.42
CA ALA A 378 -5.97 -19.57 5.47
C ALA A 378 -7.17 -20.18 4.73
N VAL A 379 -8.12 -19.37 4.28
CA VAL A 379 -9.34 -19.87 3.61
C VAL A 379 -9.03 -20.66 2.33
N GLY A 380 -7.96 -20.30 1.58
CA GLY A 380 -7.51 -21.05 0.42
C GLY A 380 -6.93 -22.44 0.73
N GLN A 381 -6.67 -22.74 2.00
CA GLN A 381 -6.21 -24.05 2.48
C GLN A 381 -7.36 -24.91 3.02
N CYS A 382 -8.58 -24.40 3.01
CA CYS A 382 -9.76 -25.05 3.57
C CYS A 382 -10.59 -25.70 2.48
N GLY A 383 -11.20 -26.82 2.82
CA GLY A 383 -12.28 -27.40 2.01
C GLY A 383 -13.58 -26.57 2.15
N SER A 384 -14.48 -26.67 1.20
CA SER A 384 -15.75 -25.95 1.21
C SER A 384 -16.61 -26.22 2.46
N ASP A 385 -16.51 -27.43 3.00
CA ASP A 385 -17.18 -27.84 4.24
C ASP A 385 -16.59 -27.21 5.50
N GLU A 386 -15.33 -26.76 5.46
CA GLU A 386 -14.66 -26.03 6.53
C GLU A 386 -15.00 -24.53 6.54
N LEU A 387 -15.61 -24.02 5.47
CA LEU A 387 -15.91 -22.60 5.27
C LEU A 387 -17.39 -22.28 5.53
N LYS A 388 -17.65 -21.04 5.88
CA LYS A 388 -18.98 -20.44 5.88
C LYS A 388 -18.93 -19.00 5.38
N ALA A 389 -19.95 -18.64 4.61
CA ALA A 389 -20.11 -17.29 4.07
C ALA A 389 -21.52 -16.78 4.31
N ILE A 390 -21.65 -15.46 4.35
CA ILE A 390 -22.94 -14.77 4.45
C ILE A 390 -22.87 -13.48 3.65
N GLY A 391 -23.95 -13.16 2.94
CA GLY A 391 -24.14 -11.92 2.21
C GLY A 391 -25.16 -11.01 2.89
N PHE A 392 -25.01 -9.72 2.66
CA PHE A 392 -25.93 -8.68 3.06
C PHE A 392 -26.15 -7.76 1.87
N TRP A 393 -27.41 -7.47 1.58
CA TRP A 393 -27.80 -6.59 0.48
C TRP A 393 -28.89 -5.64 0.96
N LEU A 394 -28.58 -4.35 0.98
CA LEU A 394 -29.48 -3.32 1.50
C LEU A 394 -29.73 -2.24 0.44
N GLU A 395 -30.96 -1.90 0.24
CA GLU A 395 -31.34 -0.72 -0.54
C GLU A 395 -30.88 0.56 0.19
N HIS A 396 -30.43 1.56 -0.55
CA HIS A 396 -29.97 2.83 0.03
C HIS A 396 -31.15 3.74 0.37
N ARG A 397 -31.72 3.58 1.55
CA ARG A 397 -32.88 4.34 2.05
C ARG A 397 -32.77 4.65 3.54
N ASN A 398 -33.56 5.61 4.05
CA ASN A 398 -33.43 6.13 5.42
C ASN A 398 -34.34 5.49 6.47
N ASP A 399 -35.27 4.63 6.07
CA ASP A 399 -36.33 4.10 6.94
C ASP A 399 -36.03 2.72 7.54
N TYR A 400 -34.76 2.39 7.66
CA TYR A 400 -34.32 1.17 8.35
C TYR A 400 -34.42 1.31 9.87
N PRO A 401 -34.67 0.18 10.59
CA PRO A 401 -34.45 0.13 12.03
C PRO A 401 -33.01 0.45 12.38
N GLN A 402 -32.75 1.04 13.54
CA GLN A 402 -31.42 1.35 14.02
C GLN A 402 -30.56 0.12 14.31
N THR A 403 -31.20 -1.03 14.53
CA THR A 403 -30.54 -2.30 14.82
C THR A 403 -30.65 -3.25 13.65
N PHE A 404 -29.53 -3.93 13.36
CA PHE A 404 -29.48 -4.93 12.30
C PHE A 404 -30.33 -6.17 12.65
N SER A 405 -31.10 -6.65 11.67
CA SER A 405 -31.88 -7.87 11.74
C SER A 405 -31.41 -8.93 10.76
N THR A 406 -31.56 -10.20 11.08
CA THR A 406 -31.20 -11.33 10.22
C THR A 406 -31.99 -11.41 8.91
N GLU A 407 -33.10 -10.70 8.79
CA GLU A 407 -33.90 -10.62 7.55
C GLU A 407 -33.14 -10.03 6.36
N TYR A 408 -32.07 -9.23 6.63
CA TYR A 408 -31.20 -8.64 5.62
C TYR A 408 -30.06 -9.57 5.18
N CYS A 409 -30.00 -10.77 5.77
CA CYS A 409 -29.02 -11.77 5.37
C CYS A 409 -29.42 -12.43 4.05
N LYS A 410 -28.44 -12.67 3.20
CA LYS A 410 -28.59 -13.32 1.91
C LYS A 410 -27.61 -14.49 1.81
N SER A 411 -27.93 -15.49 1.01
CA SER A 411 -26.92 -16.46 0.59
C SER A 411 -25.89 -15.77 -0.30
N VAL A 412 -24.68 -16.29 -0.33
CA VAL A 412 -23.63 -15.73 -1.20
C VAL A 412 -23.89 -16.00 -2.68
N GLU A 413 -24.80 -16.90 -2.99
CA GLU A 413 -25.26 -17.21 -4.36
C GLU A 413 -26.38 -16.27 -4.87
N TYR A 414 -26.84 -15.36 -4.04
CA TYR A 414 -27.94 -14.44 -4.35
C TYR A 414 -27.62 -13.44 -5.48
#